data_eb67a580b69e900fd4d1be9937e3386b
#
_entry.id   eb67a580b69e900fd4d1be9937e3386b
#
_cell.length_a   1.000
_cell.length_b   1.000
_cell.length_c   1.000
_cell.angle_alpha   90.00
_cell.angle_beta   90.00
_cell.angle_gamma   90.00
#
_symmetry.space_group_name_H-M   'P 1'
#
loop_
_entity.id
_entity.type
_entity.pdbx_description
1 polymer ?
#
loop_
_entity_poly.entity_id
_entity_poly.type
_entity_poly.pdbx_seq_one_letter_code
_entity_poly.pdbx_strand_id
1 'polypeptide(L)'
;EFGRFLTLDGYMMLTEKDEFIYHEMMVHIPMAVHPAAKKVLIIGGGDGGAIRELVRYPLVEHIDLVEIDELVVEVCKKHLPQTACCFNDERVTVHYQDGLKFIRRCENEYDLIIVDSTDPFGPGEGLFTKEFYGNCYKALKEDGIMVNQHESAFYLDDAVAMQRAHKRIVESFPISRVYQAHIPTYPSGHWLFGFASKKYHPIEDLKAVKWNAQGFKTRYYNTQLHV
;
A
#
# COMPACT_ATOMS: atom_id res chain seq x y z
N GLU A 1 -3.46 -3.59 -25.95
CA GLU A 1 -4.42 -4.19 -25.00
C GLU A 1 -4.23 -3.70 -23.55
N PHE A 2 -2.98 -3.45 -23.11
CA PHE A 2 -2.65 -3.08 -21.73
C PHE A 2 -2.65 -1.56 -21.47
N GLY A 3 -2.78 -0.73 -22.50
CA GLY A 3 -2.57 0.71 -22.40
C GLY A 3 -1.10 1.04 -22.22
N ARG A 4 -0.80 2.14 -21.53
CA ARG A 4 0.56 2.45 -21.08
C ARG A 4 0.89 1.56 -19.88
N PHE A 5 2.17 1.30 -19.71
CA PHE A 5 2.67 0.55 -18.57
C PHE A 5 3.98 1.15 -18.06
N LEU A 6 4.23 0.97 -16.79
CA LEU A 6 5.49 1.35 -16.13
C LEU A 6 6.32 0.10 -15.87
N THR A 7 7.59 0.17 -16.21
CA THR A 7 8.58 -0.83 -15.81
C THR A 7 9.75 -0.16 -15.11
N LEU A 8 10.31 -0.80 -14.10
CA LEU A 8 11.57 -0.43 -13.45
C LEU A 8 12.54 -1.59 -13.65
N ASP A 9 13.69 -1.32 -14.29
CA ASP A 9 14.72 -2.32 -14.61
C ASP A 9 14.20 -3.56 -15.35
N GLY A 10 13.12 -3.38 -16.15
CA GLY A 10 12.47 -4.46 -16.88
C GLY A 10 11.37 -5.21 -16.14
N TYR A 11 11.17 -4.94 -14.87
CA TYR A 11 10.07 -5.49 -14.08
C TYR A 11 8.79 -4.68 -14.26
N MET A 12 7.66 -5.36 -14.40
CA MET A 12 6.35 -4.72 -14.57
C MET A 12 5.86 -4.16 -13.24
N MET A 13 5.69 -2.84 -13.17
CA MET A 13 5.16 -2.17 -11.99
C MET A 13 3.64 -1.99 -12.08
N LEU A 14 3.13 -1.50 -13.20
CA LEU A 14 1.69 -1.33 -13.41
C LEU A 14 1.32 -1.21 -14.90
N THR A 15 0.06 -1.43 -15.21
CA THR A 15 -0.54 -1.06 -16.50
C THR A 15 -1.81 -0.22 -16.29
N GLU A 16 -2.13 0.66 -17.25
CA GLU A 16 -3.39 1.44 -17.23
C GLU A 16 -4.64 0.55 -17.18
N LYS A 17 -4.52 -0.69 -17.61
CA LYS A 17 -5.64 -1.61 -17.75
C LYS A 17 -6.15 -2.15 -16.42
N ASP A 18 -5.26 -2.47 -15.50
CA ASP A 18 -5.58 -3.21 -14.28
C ASP A 18 -4.96 -2.67 -12.98
N GLU A 19 -4.20 -1.56 -13.02
CA GLU A 19 -3.58 -0.94 -11.83
C GLU A 19 -4.58 -0.66 -10.71
N PHE A 20 -5.84 -0.36 -11.07
CA PHE A 20 -6.87 -0.06 -10.07
C PHE A 20 -7.15 -1.24 -9.14
N ILE A 21 -6.95 -2.48 -9.60
CA ILE A 21 -7.12 -3.67 -8.74
C ILE A 21 -6.16 -3.60 -7.57
N TYR A 22 -4.88 -3.32 -7.87
CA TYR A 22 -3.83 -3.17 -6.86
C TYR A 22 -4.13 -2.02 -5.89
N HIS A 23 -4.34 -0.82 -6.42
CA HIS A 23 -4.51 0.38 -5.60
C HIS A 23 -5.80 0.37 -4.77
N GLU A 24 -6.91 -0.10 -5.33
CA GLU A 24 -8.15 -0.25 -4.58
C GLU A 24 -7.99 -1.26 -3.42
N MET A 25 -7.33 -2.39 -3.65
CA MET A 25 -7.11 -3.38 -2.60
C MET A 25 -6.13 -2.89 -1.53
N MET A 26 -5.07 -2.18 -1.94
CA MET A 26 -4.08 -1.63 -1.03
C MET A 26 -4.68 -0.57 -0.09
N VAL A 27 -5.60 0.25 -0.59
CA VAL A 27 -6.17 1.38 0.15
C VAL A 27 -7.50 1.05 0.81
N HIS A 28 -8.45 0.47 0.08
CA HIS A 28 -9.80 0.34 0.62
C HIS A 28 -9.93 -0.75 1.69
N ILE A 29 -9.10 -1.80 1.65
CA ILE A 29 -9.07 -2.82 2.72
C ILE A 29 -8.81 -2.17 4.10
N PRO A 30 -7.68 -1.50 4.35
CA PRO A 30 -7.43 -0.90 5.65
C PRO A 30 -8.39 0.26 5.97
N MET A 31 -8.80 1.05 4.97
CA MET A 31 -9.72 2.18 5.16
C MET A 31 -11.16 1.76 5.49
N ALA A 32 -11.58 0.55 5.09
CA ALA A 32 -12.88 -0.01 5.47
C ALA A 32 -12.88 -0.58 6.89
N VAL A 33 -11.71 -0.80 7.47
CA VAL A 33 -11.51 -1.35 8.81
C VAL A 33 -11.23 -0.25 9.83
N HIS A 34 -10.28 0.64 9.53
CA HIS A 34 -9.91 1.73 10.45
C HIS A 34 -11.04 2.76 10.55
N PRO A 35 -11.56 3.06 11.76
CA PRO A 35 -12.76 3.91 11.91
C PRO A 35 -12.55 5.38 11.54
N ALA A 36 -11.31 5.89 11.64
CA ALA A 36 -11.01 7.31 11.52
C ALA A 36 -9.55 7.57 11.14
N ALA A 37 -9.03 6.91 10.08
CA ALA A 37 -7.68 7.20 9.60
C ALA A 37 -7.60 8.62 9.05
N LYS A 38 -6.69 9.43 9.59
CA LYS A 38 -6.48 10.84 9.25
C LYS A 38 -5.12 11.11 8.66
N LYS A 39 -4.07 10.53 9.22
CA LYS A 39 -2.70 10.71 8.77
C LYS A 39 -2.15 9.39 8.22
N VAL A 40 -1.76 9.43 6.95
CA VAL A 40 -1.32 8.25 6.20
C VAL A 40 0.11 8.45 5.71
N LEU A 41 0.93 7.42 5.84
CA LEU A 41 2.25 7.34 5.23
C LEU A 41 2.21 6.33 4.09
N ILE A 42 2.74 6.70 2.93
CA ILE A 42 3.01 5.80 1.81
C ILE A 42 4.54 5.73 1.64
N ILE A 43 5.10 4.53 1.65
CA ILE A 43 6.52 4.29 1.35
C ILE A 43 6.61 3.59 0.00
N GLY A 44 7.25 4.25 -0.98
CA GLY A 44 7.15 3.94 -2.40
C GLY A 44 5.91 4.55 -3.02
N GLY A 45 5.31 3.91 -4.01
CA GLY A 45 4.07 4.35 -4.63
C GLY A 45 4.19 5.63 -5.47
N GLY A 46 5.36 5.88 -6.04
CA GLY A 46 5.65 7.05 -6.87
C GLY A 46 4.79 7.20 -8.13
N ASP A 47 3.96 6.21 -8.45
CA ASP A 47 2.96 6.32 -9.52
C ASP A 47 1.72 7.15 -9.12
N GLY A 48 1.42 7.28 -7.82
CA GLY A 48 0.34 8.08 -7.27
C GLY A 48 -1.01 7.38 -7.17
N GLY A 49 -1.12 6.10 -7.52
CA GLY A 49 -2.39 5.37 -7.48
C GLY A 49 -2.96 5.23 -6.07
N ALA A 50 -2.10 4.96 -5.08
CA ALA A 50 -2.51 4.93 -3.67
C ALA A 50 -2.98 6.31 -3.19
N ILE A 51 -2.30 7.41 -3.57
CA ILE A 51 -2.74 8.78 -3.28
C ILE A 51 -4.14 9.01 -3.86
N ARG A 52 -4.36 8.66 -5.14
CA ARG A 52 -5.65 8.82 -5.82
C ARG A 52 -6.80 8.18 -5.03
N GLU A 53 -6.60 6.99 -4.51
CA GLU A 53 -7.63 6.31 -3.71
C GLU A 53 -7.80 6.92 -2.31
N LEU A 54 -6.72 7.37 -1.65
CA LEU A 54 -6.76 7.96 -0.32
C LEU A 54 -7.45 9.33 -0.29
N VAL A 55 -7.23 10.19 -1.28
CA VAL A 55 -7.83 11.54 -1.32
C VAL A 55 -9.36 11.52 -1.46
N ARG A 56 -9.94 10.38 -1.83
CA ARG A 56 -11.38 10.16 -1.87
C ARG A 56 -12.03 10.16 -0.47
N TYR A 57 -11.24 9.92 0.57
CA TYR A 57 -11.71 9.88 1.95
C TYR A 57 -11.65 11.26 2.60
N PRO A 58 -12.81 11.90 2.93
CA PRO A 58 -12.83 13.24 3.51
C PRO A 58 -12.17 13.31 4.90
N LEU A 59 -12.06 12.18 5.60
CA LEU A 59 -11.43 12.10 6.92
C LEU A 59 -9.89 12.11 6.85
N VAL A 60 -9.30 11.80 5.70
CA VAL A 60 -7.85 11.86 5.51
C VAL A 60 -7.43 13.32 5.44
N GLU A 61 -6.65 13.74 6.43
CA GLU A 61 -6.20 15.13 6.61
C GLU A 61 -4.78 15.35 6.06
N HIS A 62 -3.95 14.28 6.06
CA HIS A 62 -2.57 14.37 5.62
C HIS A 62 -2.05 13.05 5.05
N ILE A 63 -1.32 13.14 3.95
CA ILE A 63 -0.67 12.02 3.26
C ILE A 63 0.79 12.38 3.03
N ASP A 64 1.70 11.69 3.71
CA ASP A 64 3.12 11.72 3.40
C ASP A 64 3.44 10.60 2.39
N LEU A 65 3.94 10.94 1.21
CA LEU A 65 4.52 9.98 0.27
C LEU A 65 6.05 10.07 0.36
N VAL A 66 6.69 8.95 0.59
CA VAL A 66 8.16 8.84 0.66
C VAL A 66 8.64 7.96 -0.48
N GLU A 67 9.12 8.58 -1.55
CA GLU A 67 9.64 7.91 -2.73
C GLU A 67 11.15 8.18 -2.86
N ILE A 68 11.90 7.13 -3.13
CA ILE A 68 13.36 7.25 -3.25
C ILE A 68 13.79 7.81 -4.59
N ASP A 69 12.99 7.56 -5.63
CA ASP A 69 13.28 7.97 -7.01
C ASP A 69 12.31 9.05 -7.49
N GLU A 70 12.76 10.30 -7.48
CA GLU A 70 12.01 11.45 -7.98
C GLU A 70 11.59 11.28 -9.45
N LEU A 71 12.42 10.60 -10.26
CA LEU A 71 12.14 10.40 -11.68
C LEU A 71 10.87 9.54 -11.90
N VAL A 72 10.58 8.58 -11.00
CA VAL A 72 9.35 7.79 -11.06
C VAL A 72 8.13 8.70 -10.97
N VAL A 73 8.12 9.62 -10.01
CA VAL A 73 7.01 10.57 -9.81
C VAL A 73 6.85 11.49 -11.03
N GLU A 74 7.95 12.04 -11.54
CA GLU A 74 7.93 12.92 -12.72
C GLU A 74 7.42 12.22 -13.98
N VAL A 75 7.91 11.00 -14.24
CA VAL A 75 7.47 10.19 -15.39
C VAL A 75 5.99 9.83 -15.27
N CYS A 76 5.53 9.46 -14.08
CA CYS A 76 4.13 9.13 -13.85
C CYS A 76 3.22 10.35 -14.00
N LYS A 77 3.59 11.51 -13.46
CA LYS A 77 2.86 12.77 -13.69
C LYS A 77 2.72 13.11 -15.17
N LYS A 78 3.75 12.84 -15.96
CA LYS A 78 3.76 13.14 -17.39
C LYS A 78 3.02 12.12 -18.24
N HIS A 79 3.15 10.84 -17.92
CA HIS A 79 2.73 9.76 -18.81
C HIS A 79 1.60 8.89 -18.30
N LEU A 80 1.32 8.91 -16.99
CA LEU A 80 0.27 8.14 -16.32
C LEU A 80 -0.68 9.05 -15.50
N PRO A 81 -1.31 10.05 -16.15
CA PRO A 81 -2.12 11.03 -15.43
C PRO A 81 -3.32 10.43 -14.68
N GLN A 82 -3.77 9.23 -15.05
CA GLN A 82 -4.88 8.55 -14.37
C GLN A 82 -4.50 8.04 -12.97
N THR A 83 -3.23 7.71 -12.70
CA THR A 83 -2.73 7.40 -11.35
C THR A 83 -2.22 8.64 -10.64
N ALA A 84 -1.47 9.47 -11.35
CA ALA A 84 -0.74 10.62 -10.82
C ALA A 84 -1.58 11.91 -10.65
N CYS A 85 -2.90 11.86 -10.87
CA CYS A 85 -3.78 13.05 -10.90
C CYS A 85 -3.86 13.82 -9.57
N CYS A 86 -3.51 13.20 -8.45
CA CYS A 86 -3.75 13.75 -7.12
C CYS A 86 -2.48 14.19 -6.37
N PHE A 87 -1.32 14.22 -7.01
CA PHE A 87 -0.09 14.72 -6.38
C PHE A 87 -0.14 16.18 -5.91
N ASN A 88 -1.04 16.98 -6.50
CA ASN A 88 -1.20 18.39 -6.15
C ASN A 88 -2.34 18.64 -5.14
N ASP A 89 -2.94 17.59 -4.56
CA ASP A 89 -3.91 17.75 -3.47
C ASP A 89 -3.21 18.39 -2.26
N GLU A 90 -3.84 19.36 -1.61
CA GLU A 90 -3.27 20.12 -0.48
C GLU A 90 -2.90 19.27 0.73
N ARG A 91 -3.46 18.06 0.83
CA ARG A 91 -3.18 17.10 1.89
C ARG A 91 -1.93 16.27 1.63
N VAL A 92 -1.35 16.33 0.42
CA VAL A 92 -0.24 15.48 -0.01
C VAL A 92 1.09 16.20 0.14
N THR A 93 2.02 15.56 0.83
CA THR A 93 3.43 15.98 0.89
C THR A 93 4.32 14.86 0.32
N VAL A 94 5.10 15.18 -0.69
CA VAL A 94 6.04 14.23 -1.30
C VAL A 94 7.46 14.47 -0.76
N HIS A 95 8.07 13.41 -0.27
CA HIS A 95 9.44 13.40 0.25
C HIS A 95 10.33 12.52 -0.63
N TYR A 96 11.28 13.10 -1.32
CA TYR A 96 12.25 12.35 -2.12
C TYR A 96 13.42 11.89 -1.23
N GLN A 97 13.24 10.73 -0.60
CA GLN A 97 14.24 10.16 0.30
C GLN A 97 14.02 8.67 0.57
N ASP A 98 15.00 8.06 1.20
CA ASP A 98 14.99 6.67 1.62
C ASP A 98 13.92 6.43 2.71
N GLY A 99 12.94 5.56 2.43
CA GLY A 99 11.85 5.20 3.34
C GLY A 99 12.32 4.60 4.67
N LEU A 100 13.43 3.84 4.68
CA LEU A 100 14.05 3.32 5.91
C LEU A 100 14.53 4.46 6.82
N LYS A 101 15.17 5.47 6.24
CA LYS A 101 15.66 6.63 7.01
C LYS A 101 14.50 7.48 7.51
N PHE A 102 13.45 7.58 6.71
CA PHE A 102 12.25 8.34 7.07
C PHE A 102 11.54 7.72 8.27
N ILE A 103 11.18 6.44 8.17
CA ILE A 103 10.37 5.75 9.20
C ILE A 103 11.06 5.66 10.57
N ARG A 104 12.41 5.59 10.62
CA ARG A 104 13.17 5.56 11.88
C ARG A 104 12.94 6.78 12.78
N ARG A 105 12.53 7.91 12.21
CA ARG A 105 12.31 9.18 12.92
C ARG A 105 10.87 9.36 13.38
N CYS A 106 9.95 8.52 12.89
CA CYS A 106 8.53 8.62 13.19
C CYS A 106 8.18 7.82 14.45
N GLU A 107 7.31 8.37 15.28
CA GLU A 107 6.82 7.72 16.50
C GLU A 107 5.38 8.13 16.80
N ASN A 108 4.46 7.15 16.90
CA ASN A 108 3.03 7.36 17.23
C ASN A 108 2.38 8.46 16.39
N GLU A 109 2.59 8.43 15.09
CA GLU A 109 2.27 9.55 14.18
C GLU A 109 1.20 9.20 13.16
N TYR A 110 1.21 7.97 12.62
CA TYR A 110 0.35 7.57 11.52
C TYR A 110 -0.78 6.65 11.94
N ASP A 111 -1.95 6.85 11.34
CA ASP A 111 -3.10 5.95 11.48
C ASP A 111 -2.99 4.76 10.52
N LEU A 112 -2.38 4.99 9.34
CA LEU A 112 -2.18 4.00 8.30
C LEU A 112 -0.77 4.17 7.69
N ILE A 113 -0.08 3.06 7.51
CA ILE A 113 1.15 2.98 6.71
C ILE A 113 0.90 2.03 5.55
N ILE A 114 1.14 2.49 4.33
CA ILE A 114 1.10 1.72 3.09
C ILE A 114 2.54 1.55 2.61
N VAL A 115 2.99 0.30 2.48
CA VAL A 115 4.30 -0.02 1.91
C VAL A 115 4.07 -0.53 0.49
N ASP A 116 4.22 0.38 -0.44
CA ASP A 116 4.01 0.18 -1.89
C ASP A 116 5.37 0.21 -2.59
N SER A 117 6.18 -0.78 -2.26
CA SER A 117 7.58 -0.88 -2.72
C SER A 117 7.72 -1.88 -3.86
N THR A 118 8.86 -1.80 -4.53
CA THR A 118 9.33 -2.88 -5.42
C THR A 118 9.61 -4.16 -4.62
N ASP A 119 9.88 -5.24 -5.33
CA ASP A 119 10.18 -6.56 -4.79
C ASP A 119 11.36 -6.55 -3.79
N PRO A 120 11.53 -7.61 -2.97
CA PRO A 120 12.53 -7.69 -1.91
C PRO A 120 13.98 -7.86 -2.43
N PHE A 121 14.30 -7.20 -3.54
CA PHE A 121 15.61 -7.20 -4.19
C PHE A 121 16.15 -5.77 -4.37
N GLY A 122 17.48 -5.63 -4.38
CA GLY A 122 18.12 -4.34 -4.62
C GLY A 122 17.73 -3.27 -3.60
N PRO A 123 17.35 -2.06 -4.03
CA PRO A 123 17.03 -0.95 -3.13
C PRO A 123 15.86 -1.22 -2.16
N GLY A 124 14.93 -2.10 -2.55
CA GLY A 124 13.75 -2.47 -1.76
C GLY A 124 14.05 -3.45 -0.61
N GLU A 125 15.15 -4.21 -0.65
CA GLU A 125 15.44 -5.28 0.30
C GLU A 125 15.32 -4.84 1.77
N GLY A 126 15.76 -3.64 2.08
CA GLY A 126 15.68 -3.07 3.43
C GLY A 126 14.29 -2.93 4.00
N LEU A 127 13.27 -2.78 3.15
CA LEU A 127 11.86 -2.62 3.53
C LEU A 127 11.19 -3.94 3.94
N PHE A 128 11.91 -5.06 3.89
CA PHE A 128 11.43 -6.37 4.28
C PHE A 128 12.13 -6.91 5.54
N THR A 129 12.86 -6.06 6.27
CA THR A 129 13.59 -6.44 7.48
C THR A 129 12.73 -6.37 8.73
N LYS A 130 13.10 -7.14 9.77
CA LYS A 130 12.44 -7.05 11.09
C LYS A 130 12.58 -5.65 11.70
N GLU A 131 13.71 -4.98 11.47
CA GLU A 131 13.95 -3.61 11.92
C GLU A 131 12.94 -2.65 11.28
N PHE A 132 12.72 -2.78 9.96
CA PHE A 132 11.76 -1.94 9.25
C PHE A 132 10.34 -2.11 9.81
N TYR A 133 9.86 -3.34 9.97
CA TYR A 133 8.52 -3.59 10.53
C TYR A 133 8.39 -3.12 11.98
N GLY A 134 9.45 -3.23 12.78
CA GLY A 134 9.50 -2.66 14.12
C GLY A 134 9.41 -1.13 14.13
N ASN A 135 10.07 -0.47 13.16
CA ASN A 135 9.95 0.98 12.98
C ASN A 135 8.56 1.38 12.48
N CYS A 136 7.94 0.62 11.57
CA CYS A 136 6.54 0.84 11.18
C CYS A 136 5.59 0.72 12.38
N TYR A 137 5.79 -0.32 13.22
CA TYR A 137 5.02 -0.47 14.44
C TYR A 137 5.17 0.75 15.36
N LYS A 138 6.40 1.24 15.59
CA LYS A 138 6.67 2.43 16.40
C LYS A 138 6.03 3.70 15.84
N ALA A 139 6.08 3.88 14.51
CA ALA A 139 5.54 5.03 13.82
C ALA A 139 4.01 5.08 13.81
N LEU A 140 3.35 3.93 13.89
CA LEU A 140 1.89 3.82 13.97
C LEU A 140 1.38 4.24 15.34
N LYS A 141 0.22 4.93 15.37
CA LYS A 141 -0.58 5.17 16.57
C LYS A 141 -1.04 3.87 17.21
N GLU A 142 -1.64 3.95 18.40
CA GLU A 142 -2.06 2.78 19.20
C GLU A 142 -3.05 1.84 18.49
N ASP A 143 -3.80 2.35 17.54
CA ASP A 143 -4.78 1.61 16.76
C ASP A 143 -4.45 1.54 15.26
N GLY A 144 -3.21 1.88 14.90
CA GLY A 144 -2.75 1.99 13.53
C GLY A 144 -2.67 0.65 12.79
N ILE A 145 -2.78 0.75 11.47
CA ILE A 145 -2.73 -0.37 10.53
C ILE A 145 -1.55 -0.16 9.56
N MET A 146 -0.86 -1.23 9.21
CA MET A 146 0.08 -1.28 8.10
C MET A 146 -0.42 -2.27 7.06
N VAL A 147 -0.32 -1.90 5.78
CA VAL A 147 -0.48 -2.82 4.65
C VAL A 147 0.76 -2.76 3.76
N ASN A 148 1.09 -3.87 3.15
CA ASN A 148 2.21 -3.95 2.22
C ASN A 148 1.93 -4.94 1.11
N GLN A 149 2.58 -4.78 -0.03
CA GLN A 149 2.61 -5.79 -1.06
C GLN A 149 3.43 -7.01 -0.58
N HIS A 150 3.06 -8.22 -1.03
CA HIS A 150 3.60 -9.49 -0.49
C HIS A 150 4.02 -10.48 -1.56
N GLU A 151 4.16 -10.07 -2.80
CA GLU A 151 4.51 -10.94 -3.90
C GLU A 151 3.44 -12.00 -4.26
N SER A 152 3.77 -12.84 -5.22
CA SER A 152 2.99 -14.01 -5.58
C SER A 152 3.35 -15.21 -4.70
N ALA A 153 2.35 -15.98 -4.29
CA ALA A 153 2.59 -17.27 -3.65
C ALA A 153 2.73 -18.42 -4.67
N PHE A 154 2.64 -18.15 -5.97
CA PHE A 154 2.59 -19.18 -7.00
C PHE A 154 4.01 -19.72 -7.34
N TYR A 155 4.99 -18.84 -7.46
CA TYR A 155 6.37 -19.24 -7.75
C TYR A 155 7.13 -19.50 -6.46
N LEU A 156 7.96 -20.54 -6.43
CA LEU A 156 8.61 -21.02 -5.21
C LEU A 156 9.50 -19.96 -4.55
N ASP A 157 10.29 -19.24 -5.33
CA ASP A 157 11.22 -18.23 -4.81
C ASP A 157 10.47 -17.04 -4.20
N ASP A 158 9.42 -16.57 -4.87
CA ASP A 158 8.54 -15.50 -4.40
C ASP A 158 7.80 -15.95 -3.12
N ALA A 159 7.28 -17.17 -3.11
CA ALA A 159 6.60 -17.75 -1.94
C ALA A 159 7.53 -17.82 -0.72
N VAL A 160 8.80 -18.18 -0.90
CA VAL A 160 9.81 -18.22 0.18
C VAL A 160 10.12 -16.80 0.68
N ALA A 161 10.28 -15.83 -0.24
CA ALA A 161 10.52 -14.44 0.11
C ALA A 161 9.33 -13.85 0.91
N MET A 162 8.11 -14.07 0.42
CA MET A 162 6.86 -13.68 1.08
C MET A 162 6.76 -14.28 2.49
N GLN A 163 6.98 -15.57 2.65
CA GLN A 163 6.92 -16.25 3.95
C GLN A 163 7.92 -15.66 4.95
N ARG A 164 9.14 -15.34 4.50
CA ARG A 164 10.16 -14.68 5.35
C ARG A 164 9.71 -13.30 5.80
N ALA A 165 9.20 -12.49 4.88
CA ALA A 165 8.67 -11.16 5.18
C ALA A 165 7.48 -11.24 6.14
N HIS A 166 6.52 -12.10 5.86
CA HIS A 166 5.33 -12.28 6.70
C HIS A 166 5.67 -12.76 8.11
N LYS A 167 6.62 -13.69 8.27
CA LYS A 167 7.11 -14.12 9.58
C LYS A 167 7.62 -12.93 10.43
N ARG A 168 8.36 -12.00 9.82
CA ARG A 168 8.87 -10.80 10.50
C ARG A 168 7.74 -9.86 10.91
N ILE A 169 6.69 -9.76 10.10
CA ILE A 169 5.49 -8.98 10.42
C ILE A 169 4.75 -9.60 11.61
N VAL A 170 4.52 -10.92 11.60
CA VAL A 170 3.91 -11.66 12.72
C VAL A 170 4.67 -11.49 14.03
N GLU A 171 5.99 -11.41 13.97
CA GLU A 171 6.83 -11.14 15.15
C GLU A 171 6.74 -9.70 15.66
N SER A 172 6.25 -8.77 14.83
CA SER A 172 6.22 -7.33 15.13
C SER A 172 4.82 -6.83 15.49
N PHE A 173 3.76 -7.46 14.99
CA PHE A 173 2.37 -7.01 15.16
C PHE A 173 1.49 -8.07 15.84
N PRO A 174 0.58 -7.66 16.74
CA PRO A 174 -0.34 -8.59 17.42
C PRO A 174 -1.39 -9.19 16.47
N ILE A 175 -1.76 -8.49 15.42
CA ILE A 175 -2.67 -8.96 14.38
C ILE A 175 -1.95 -8.89 13.03
N SER A 176 -1.85 -10.03 12.36
CA SER A 176 -1.26 -10.14 11.04
C SER A 176 -2.06 -11.13 10.20
N ARG A 177 -2.43 -10.71 8.99
CA ARG A 177 -3.19 -11.50 8.01
C ARG A 177 -2.66 -11.25 6.61
N VAL A 178 -3.02 -12.14 5.70
CA VAL A 178 -2.73 -12.01 4.27
C VAL A 178 -4.05 -12.00 3.52
N TYR A 179 -4.19 -11.13 2.56
CA TYR A 179 -5.29 -11.10 1.61
C TYR A 179 -4.75 -11.08 0.18
N GLN A 180 -5.61 -11.28 -0.79
CA GLN A 180 -5.21 -11.50 -2.18
C GLN A 180 -6.04 -10.71 -3.17
N ALA A 181 -5.47 -10.48 -4.35
CA ALA A 181 -6.19 -10.01 -5.52
C ALA A 181 -5.67 -10.71 -6.78
N HIS A 182 -6.51 -10.72 -7.81
CA HIS A 182 -6.11 -11.19 -9.13
C HIS A 182 -5.78 -10.00 -10.02
N ILE A 183 -4.49 -9.83 -10.31
CA ILE A 183 -3.94 -8.74 -11.12
C ILE A 183 -3.35 -9.35 -12.39
N PRO A 184 -4.09 -9.33 -13.52
CA PRO A 184 -3.73 -10.08 -14.72
C PRO A 184 -2.34 -9.77 -15.28
N THR A 185 -1.86 -8.55 -15.09
CA THR A 185 -0.54 -8.10 -15.59
C THR A 185 0.63 -8.64 -14.77
N TYR A 186 0.43 -8.93 -13.49
CA TYR A 186 1.51 -9.44 -12.64
C TYR A 186 1.79 -10.93 -12.90
N PRO A 187 3.01 -11.42 -12.66
CA PRO A 187 3.33 -12.84 -12.81
C PRO A 187 2.32 -13.71 -12.08
N SER A 188 1.88 -14.78 -12.70
CA SER A 188 0.79 -15.69 -12.26
C SER A 188 -0.63 -15.07 -12.16
N GLY A 189 -0.78 -13.77 -12.22
CA GLY A 189 -2.06 -13.08 -11.99
C GLY A 189 -2.59 -13.16 -10.55
N HIS A 190 -1.83 -13.75 -9.63
CA HIS A 190 -2.22 -13.93 -8.23
C HIS A 190 -1.26 -13.15 -7.32
N TRP A 191 -1.76 -12.13 -6.65
CA TRP A 191 -0.96 -11.23 -5.84
C TRP A 191 -1.43 -11.18 -4.40
N LEU A 192 -0.49 -11.16 -3.48
CA LEU A 192 -0.76 -11.15 -2.05
C LEU A 192 -0.42 -9.78 -1.44
N PHE A 193 -1.16 -9.46 -0.40
CA PHE A 193 -0.96 -8.29 0.44
C PHE A 193 -0.91 -8.69 1.90
N GLY A 194 -0.03 -8.05 2.67
CA GLY A 194 0.01 -8.16 4.11
C GLY A 194 -0.88 -7.11 4.77
N PHE A 195 -1.61 -7.52 5.80
CA PHE A 195 -2.35 -6.64 6.70
C PHE A 195 -1.82 -6.86 8.11
N ALA A 196 -1.27 -5.82 8.71
CA ALA A 196 -0.76 -5.84 10.07
C ALA A 196 -1.39 -4.71 10.89
N SER A 197 -1.86 -5.01 12.08
CA SER A 197 -2.60 -4.05 12.89
C SER A 197 -2.24 -4.17 14.36
N LYS A 198 -2.27 -3.05 15.08
CA LYS A 198 -2.15 -3.01 16.52
C LYS A 198 -3.47 -3.39 17.23
N LYS A 199 -4.61 -3.22 16.55
CA LYS A 199 -5.92 -3.33 17.20
C LYS A 199 -7.00 -4.00 16.36
N TYR A 200 -7.14 -3.65 15.09
CA TYR A 200 -8.27 -4.04 14.28
C TYR A 200 -8.00 -5.32 13.48
N HIS A 201 -8.96 -6.25 13.53
CA HIS A 201 -8.95 -7.43 12.68
C HIS A 201 -9.59 -7.10 11.30
N PRO A 202 -8.99 -7.49 10.17
CA PRO A 202 -9.48 -7.07 8.85
C PRO A 202 -10.93 -7.50 8.57
N ILE A 203 -11.39 -8.65 9.04
CA ILE A 203 -12.73 -9.15 8.79
C ILE A 203 -13.69 -8.76 9.94
N GLU A 204 -13.32 -9.01 11.20
CA GLU A 204 -14.20 -8.83 12.37
C GLU A 204 -14.54 -7.34 12.60
N ASP A 205 -13.59 -6.45 12.27
CA ASP A 205 -13.75 -5.00 12.44
C ASP A 205 -14.16 -4.27 11.14
N LEU A 206 -14.50 -5.00 10.08
CA LEU A 206 -14.98 -4.42 8.83
C LEU A 206 -16.20 -3.52 9.06
N LYS A 207 -16.12 -2.26 8.68
CA LYS A 207 -17.20 -1.27 8.78
C LYS A 207 -17.98 -1.17 7.44
N ALA A 208 -18.47 -2.31 6.94
CA ALA A 208 -19.10 -2.41 5.62
C ALA A 208 -20.20 -1.36 5.38
N VAL A 209 -21.09 -1.16 6.35
CA VAL A 209 -22.19 -0.19 6.23
C VAL A 209 -21.64 1.24 6.10
N LYS A 210 -20.65 1.59 6.93
CA LYS A 210 -20.01 2.92 6.90
C LYS A 210 -19.27 3.16 5.59
N TRP A 211 -18.54 2.15 5.10
CA TRP A 211 -17.81 2.25 3.85
C TRP A 211 -18.77 2.39 2.65
N ASN A 212 -19.78 1.54 2.57
CA ASN A 212 -20.77 1.59 1.49
C ASN A 212 -21.56 2.93 1.45
N ALA A 213 -21.83 3.53 2.62
CA ALA A 213 -22.50 4.82 2.72
C ALA A 213 -21.71 5.98 2.10
N GLN A 214 -20.41 5.83 1.87
CA GLN A 214 -19.58 6.83 1.18
C GLN A 214 -19.87 6.90 -0.33
N GLY A 215 -20.47 5.85 -0.90
CA GLY A 215 -20.89 5.82 -2.30
C GLY A 215 -19.73 5.82 -3.30
N PHE A 216 -18.55 5.35 -2.92
CA PHE A 216 -17.40 5.28 -3.81
C PHE A 216 -17.67 4.38 -5.00
N LYS A 217 -17.43 4.89 -6.18
CA LYS A 217 -17.43 4.07 -7.41
C LYS A 217 -16.06 3.41 -7.53
N THR A 218 -16.00 2.15 -7.19
CA THR A 218 -14.83 1.29 -7.35
C THR A 218 -15.02 0.39 -8.57
N ARG A 219 -13.91 -0.06 -9.14
CA ARG A 219 -13.88 -0.95 -10.31
C ARG A 219 -13.68 -2.41 -9.91
N TYR A 220 -13.07 -2.65 -8.76
CA TYR A 220 -12.76 -3.98 -8.25
C TYR A 220 -13.20 -4.17 -6.80
N TYR A 221 -12.71 -3.36 -5.88
CA TYR A 221 -13.02 -3.50 -4.47
C TYR A 221 -14.48 -3.26 -4.15
N ASN A 222 -15.04 -4.10 -3.31
CA ASN A 222 -16.31 -3.88 -2.61
C ASN A 222 -16.30 -4.66 -1.29
N THR A 223 -17.24 -4.35 -0.38
CA THR A 223 -17.27 -4.97 0.95
C THR A 223 -17.67 -6.45 0.96
N GLN A 224 -18.17 -7.00 -0.13
CA GLN A 224 -18.41 -8.44 -0.28
C GLN A 224 -17.13 -9.17 -0.69
N LEU A 225 -16.29 -8.55 -1.52
CA LEU A 225 -14.98 -9.08 -1.88
C LEU A 225 -13.99 -9.05 -0.72
N HIS A 226 -14.21 -8.18 0.26
CA HIS A 226 -13.35 -8.00 1.43
C HIS A 226 -13.29 -9.23 2.35
N VAL A 227 -14.31 -10.09 2.33
CA VAL A 227 -14.52 -11.21 3.28
C VAL A 227 -14.04 -12.54 2.73
#